data_b0f549f0aacdd23b3321fb1119595c9a
#
_entry.id   b0f549f0aacdd23b3321fb1119595c9a
#
_cell.length_a   1.000
_cell.length_b   1.000
_cell.length_c   1.000
_cell.angle_alpha   90.00
_cell.angle_beta   90.00
_cell.angle_gamma   90.00
#
_symmetry.space_group_name_H-M   'P 1'
#
loop_
_entity.id
_entity.type
_entity.pdbx_description
1 polymer ?
#
loop_
_entity_poly.entity_id
_entity_poly.type
_entity_poly.pdbx_seq_one_letter_code
_entity_poly.pdbx_strand_id
1 'polypeptide(L)'
;MENDLKRFLDAKKREPRLIGDIERHLMRRPLGDRSTMVLHPSEIIKADFCYKYSYYLMTGGESKKEKPNLRLQSIFDEGHAIHHKWQNWFHEMDVLYGRFQCMHCGDSVTGVSPKSCEKCGDTRMEYKEVTLIDEELRIAGHTDGWIKGIGNDCLIEIKSIGTGTFRFEAPDLLLDNDGDVFKAFNSIKRPFRGHLLQGQMYLELAKRMFGDEAPNEIVFLYELKADQSYKEFTVKADYEIVDRIFFKAKKVTDAIKAGIMPECNLNAEDGCKSCNLIP
;
A
#
# COMPACT_ATOMS: atom_id res chain seq x y z
N MET A 1 -11.30 15.19 -52.07
CA MET A 1 -10.42 14.50 -51.12
C MET A 1 -10.17 15.31 -49.83
N GLU A 2 -9.74 16.59 -49.93
CA GLU A 2 -9.49 17.39 -48.73
C GLU A 2 -10.75 17.66 -47.88
N ASN A 3 -11.92 17.84 -48.53
CA ASN A 3 -13.18 18.01 -47.84
C ASN A 3 -13.68 16.72 -47.15
N ASP A 4 -13.35 15.54 -47.68
CA ASP A 4 -13.77 14.27 -47.11
C ASP A 4 -12.96 13.89 -45.88
N LEU A 5 -11.67 14.20 -45.89
CA LEU A 5 -10.81 14.02 -44.73
C LEU A 5 -11.18 14.96 -43.56
N LYS A 6 -11.53 16.22 -43.89
CA LYS A 6 -12.01 17.20 -42.92
C LYS A 6 -13.37 16.77 -42.32
N ARG A 7 -14.31 16.32 -43.13
CA ARG A 7 -15.59 15.72 -42.68
C ARG A 7 -15.36 14.49 -41.81
N PHE A 8 -14.41 13.62 -42.16
CA PHE A 8 -14.06 12.44 -41.37
C PHE A 8 -13.42 12.82 -40.04
N LEU A 9 -12.56 13.83 -40.00
CA LEU A 9 -11.95 14.34 -38.79
C LEU A 9 -12.94 15.10 -37.92
N ASP A 10 -13.86 15.87 -38.50
CA ASP A 10 -14.92 16.57 -37.76
C ASP A 10 -16.00 15.62 -37.22
N ALA A 11 -16.26 14.52 -37.94
CA ALA A 11 -17.18 13.46 -37.45
C ALA A 11 -16.63 12.67 -36.26
N LYS A 12 -15.33 12.79 -35.96
CA LYS A 12 -14.67 12.15 -34.81
C LYS A 12 -14.75 12.93 -33.50
N LYS A 13 -15.36 14.09 -33.43
CA LYS A 13 -15.71 14.76 -32.15
C LYS A 13 -16.92 14.10 -31.49
N ARG A 14 -17.01 12.75 -31.56
CA ARG A 14 -18.01 12.01 -30.78
C ARG A 14 -17.54 11.91 -29.33
N GLU A 15 -18.47 12.13 -28.42
CA GLU A 15 -18.22 11.88 -27.00
C GLU A 15 -17.67 10.45 -26.81
N PRO A 16 -16.70 10.28 -25.91
CA PRO A 16 -16.09 8.98 -25.64
C PRO A 16 -17.17 7.98 -25.18
N ARG A 17 -17.55 7.04 -25.99
CA ARG A 17 -18.63 6.08 -25.67
C ARG A 17 -18.25 5.14 -24.54
N LEU A 18 -17.07 4.53 -24.61
CA LEU A 18 -16.64 3.49 -23.66
C LEU A 18 -16.24 4.07 -22.30
N ILE A 19 -15.62 5.25 -22.28
CA ILE A 19 -15.15 5.89 -21.05
C ILE A 19 -16.30 6.12 -20.07
N GLY A 20 -17.41 6.69 -20.52
CA GLY A 20 -18.57 6.92 -19.65
C GLY A 20 -19.22 5.63 -19.14
N ASP A 21 -19.19 4.53 -19.93
CA ASP A 21 -19.69 3.23 -19.48
C ASP A 21 -18.78 2.61 -18.41
N ILE A 22 -17.46 2.71 -18.59
CA ILE A 22 -16.47 2.25 -17.61
C ILE A 22 -16.62 3.04 -16.31
N GLU A 23 -16.73 4.36 -16.36
CA GLU A 23 -16.94 5.18 -15.16
C GLU A 23 -18.18 4.77 -14.40
N ARG A 24 -19.33 4.63 -15.09
CA ARG A 24 -20.57 4.15 -14.47
C ARG A 24 -20.43 2.76 -13.85
N HIS A 25 -19.69 1.86 -14.50
CA HIS A 25 -19.43 0.53 -13.96
C HIS A 25 -18.58 0.59 -12.68
N LEU A 26 -17.49 1.36 -12.66
CA LEU A 26 -16.62 1.53 -11.50
C LEU A 26 -17.36 2.17 -10.33
N MET A 27 -18.21 3.17 -10.58
CA MET A 27 -19.02 3.80 -9.53
C MET A 27 -20.03 2.85 -8.87
N ARG A 28 -20.42 1.76 -9.55
CA ARG A 28 -21.30 0.72 -8.99
C ARG A 28 -20.56 -0.35 -8.19
N ARG A 29 -19.24 -0.51 -8.38
CA ARG A 29 -18.45 -1.46 -7.58
C ARG A 29 -18.54 -1.09 -6.09
N PRO A 30 -18.65 -2.06 -5.16
CA PRO A 30 -18.49 -1.76 -3.75
C PRO A 30 -17.11 -1.15 -3.49
N LEU A 31 -17.01 -0.31 -2.47
CA LEU A 31 -15.69 0.10 -1.96
C LEU A 31 -14.97 -1.15 -1.46
N GLY A 32 -13.66 -1.22 -1.68
CA GLY A 32 -12.84 -2.31 -1.15
C GLY A 32 -13.01 -2.43 0.36
N ASP A 33 -13.13 -3.66 0.84
CA ASP A 33 -13.40 -3.97 2.25
C ASP A 33 -12.10 -3.90 3.06
N ARG A 34 -11.64 -2.67 3.32
CA ARG A 34 -10.54 -2.44 4.25
C ARG A 34 -11.12 -2.29 5.64
N SER A 35 -10.78 -3.21 6.53
CA SER A 35 -11.26 -3.19 7.90
C SER A 35 -10.97 -1.86 8.60
N THR A 36 -12.00 -1.27 9.19
CA THR A 36 -11.88 -0.08 10.07
C THR A 36 -11.67 -0.45 11.53
N MET A 37 -11.73 -1.75 11.86
CA MET A 37 -11.58 -2.27 13.23
C MET A 37 -10.13 -2.42 13.66
N VAL A 38 -9.18 -2.20 12.76
CA VAL A 38 -7.75 -2.26 12.98
C VAL A 38 -7.06 -1.00 12.47
N LEU A 39 -5.92 -0.68 13.05
CA LEU A 39 -5.04 0.39 12.60
C LEU A 39 -4.10 -0.15 11.52
N HIS A 40 -3.95 0.59 10.44
CA HIS A 40 -3.05 0.21 9.35
C HIS A 40 -1.73 0.97 9.42
N PRO A 41 -0.57 0.32 9.23
CA PRO A 41 0.74 0.98 9.24
C PRO A 41 0.78 2.25 8.39
N SER A 42 0.28 2.20 7.15
CA SER A 42 0.23 3.35 6.24
C SER A 42 -0.63 4.54 6.72
N GLU A 43 -1.46 4.34 7.73
CA GLU A 43 -2.28 5.42 8.32
C GLU A 43 -1.63 5.98 9.58
N ILE A 44 -1.11 5.12 10.46
CA ILE A 44 -0.50 5.53 11.74
C ILE A 44 0.73 6.42 11.53
N ILE A 45 1.52 6.14 10.47
CA ILE A 45 2.74 6.89 10.15
C ILE A 45 2.48 8.34 9.74
N LYS A 46 1.26 8.67 9.30
CA LYS A 46 0.92 10.00 8.82
C LYS A 46 1.08 11.06 9.92
N ALA A 47 1.50 12.26 9.50
CA ALA A 47 1.62 13.40 10.40
C ALA A 47 0.23 13.84 10.93
N ASP A 48 -0.80 13.70 10.10
CA ASP A 48 -2.19 14.04 10.40
C ASP A 48 -3.02 12.88 10.97
N PHE A 49 -2.37 11.85 11.51
CA PHE A 49 -3.04 10.74 12.19
C PHE A 49 -3.80 11.24 13.42
N CYS A 50 -5.13 11.16 13.36
CA CYS A 50 -6.02 11.67 14.40
C CYS A 50 -6.52 10.55 15.31
N TYR A 51 -6.22 10.63 16.62
CA TYR A 51 -6.65 9.64 17.61
C TYR A 51 -8.17 9.56 17.74
N LYS A 52 -8.84 10.70 17.75
CA LYS A 52 -10.30 10.82 17.87
C LYS A 52 -11.01 10.15 16.70
N TYR A 53 -10.57 10.42 15.47
CA TYR A 53 -11.15 9.82 14.28
C TYR A 53 -10.86 8.31 14.17
N SER A 54 -9.66 7.89 14.53
CA SER A 54 -9.30 6.47 14.57
C SER A 54 -10.14 5.71 15.62
N TYR A 55 -10.33 6.27 16.81
CA TYR A 55 -11.24 5.72 17.82
C TYR A 55 -12.66 5.59 17.26
N TYR A 56 -13.21 6.67 16.66
CA TYR A 56 -14.54 6.66 16.08
C TYR A 56 -14.73 5.54 15.07
N LEU A 57 -13.80 5.38 14.12
CA LEU A 57 -13.86 4.31 13.14
C LEU A 57 -13.78 2.92 13.77
N MET A 58 -12.84 2.70 14.70
CA MET A 58 -12.61 1.40 15.35
C MET A 58 -13.71 1.00 16.34
N THR A 59 -14.58 1.92 16.73
CA THR A 59 -15.76 1.65 17.57
C THR A 59 -17.08 1.58 16.78
N GLY A 60 -16.99 1.40 15.45
CA GLY A 60 -18.15 1.18 14.59
C GLY A 60 -18.65 2.44 13.86
N GLY A 61 -17.87 3.53 13.88
CA GLY A 61 -18.18 4.73 13.09
C GLY A 61 -18.04 4.49 11.60
N GLU A 62 -18.85 5.14 10.80
CA GLU A 62 -18.84 5.03 9.35
C GLU A 62 -17.76 5.89 8.71
N SER A 63 -17.01 5.30 7.78
CA SER A 63 -16.03 6.03 6.97
C SER A 63 -16.72 6.72 5.79
N LYS A 64 -16.55 8.04 5.69
CA LYS A 64 -17.06 8.85 4.56
C LYS A 64 -16.07 8.89 3.39
N LYS A 65 -15.39 7.78 3.09
CA LYS A 65 -14.47 7.71 1.95
C LYS A 65 -15.25 7.78 0.64
N GLU A 66 -14.86 8.71 -0.23
CA GLU A 66 -15.37 8.79 -1.59
C GLU A 66 -14.75 7.70 -2.48
N LYS A 67 -15.53 7.25 -3.46
CA LYS A 67 -15.02 6.31 -4.47
C LYS A 67 -14.02 7.03 -5.39
N PRO A 68 -12.93 6.35 -5.76
CA PRO A 68 -12.01 6.92 -6.73
C PRO A 68 -12.69 7.11 -8.09
N ASN A 69 -12.42 8.22 -8.74
CA ASN A 69 -12.80 8.41 -10.13
C ASN A 69 -11.98 7.49 -11.05
N LEU A 70 -12.34 7.38 -12.32
CA LEU A 70 -11.66 6.50 -13.29
C LEU A 70 -10.15 6.72 -13.33
N ARG A 71 -9.68 7.97 -13.32
CA ARG A 71 -8.24 8.28 -13.35
C ARG A 71 -7.52 7.74 -12.11
N LEU A 72 -8.07 7.98 -10.93
CA LEU A 72 -7.47 7.52 -9.67
C LEU A 72 -7.51 5.99 -9.57
N GLN A 73 -8.61 5.38 -10.01
CA GLN A 73 -8.72 3.92 -10.07
C GLN A 73 -7.66 3.32 -11.00
N SER A 74 -7.45 3.90 -12.20
CA SER A 74 -6.41 3.45 -13.12
C SER A 74 -5.01 3.52 -12.51
N ILE A 75 -4.72 4.57 -11.71
CA ILE A 75 -3.45 4.70 -10.99
C ILE A 75 -3.28 3.57 -9.97
N PHE A 76 -4.34 3.19 -9.26
CA PHE A 76 -4.31 2.09 -8.30
C PHE A 76 -4.14 0.73 -8.99
N ASP A 77 -4.90 0.47 -10.06
CA ASP A 77 -4.84 -0.78 -10.80
C ASP A 77 -3.46 -1.01 -11.43
N GLU A 78 -2.85 0.05 -11.96
CA GLU A 78 -1.45 0.01 -12.43
C GLU A 78 -0.47 -0.30 -11.30
N GLY A 79 -0.67 0.29 -10.11
CA GLY A 79 0.11 -0.04 -8.92
C GLY A 79 0.01 -1.53 -8.57
N HIS A 80 -1.19 -2.09 -8.52
CA HIS A 80 -1.41 -3.51 -8.26
C HIS A 80 -0.74 -4.39 -9.32
N ALA A 81 -0.81 -4.02 -10.61
CA ALA A 81 -0.16 -4.77 -11.67
C ALA A 81 1.37 -4.81 -11.51
N ILE A 82 1.99 -3.71 -11.05
CA ILE A 82 3.41 -3.66 -10.72
C ILE A 82 3.75 -4.60 -9.56
N HIS A 83 2.96 -4.61 -8.46
CA HIS A 83 3.16 -5.53 -7.35
C HIS A 83 3.08 -6.98 -7.81
N HIS A 84 2.03 -7.36 -8.55
CA HIS A 84 1.88 -8.72 -9.08
C HIS A 84 3.04 -9.13 -9.99
N LYS A 85 3.56 -8.23 -10.82
CA LYS A 85 4.71 -8.48 -11.68
C LYS A 85 5.94 -8.89 -10.86
N TRP A 86 6.31 -8.11 -9.84
CA TRP A 86 7.46 -8.40 -8.99
C TRP A 86 7.25 -9.66 -8.15
N GLN A 87 6.08 -9.84 -7.56
CA GLN A 87 5.72 -11.04 -6.80
C GLN A 87 5.80 -12.31 -7.67
N ASN A 88 5.34 -12.25 -8.92
CA ASN A 88 5.47 -13.36 -9.85
C ASN A 88 6.93 -13.70 -10.16
N TRP A 89 7.78 -12.71 -10.40
CA TRP A 89 9.20 -12.94 -10.63
C TRP A 89 9.89 -13.57 -9.42
N PHE A 90 9.60 -13.10 -8.20
CA PHE A 90 10.12 -13.74 -6.99
C PHE A 90 9.62 -15.18 -6.81
N HIS A 91 8.39 -15.44 -7.19
CA HIS A 91 7.85 -16.81 -7.20
C HIS A 91 8.55 -17.70 -8.24
N GLU A 92 8.79 -17.21 -9.44
CA GLU A 92 9.53 -17.92 -10.50
C GLU A 92 10.99 -18.20 -10.10
N MET A 93 11.60 -17.29 -9.32
CA MET A 93 12.95 -17.44 -8.76
C MET A 93 13.03 -18.41 -7.57
N ASP A 94 11.91 -18.95 -7.11
CA ASP A 94 11.82 -19.85 -5.95
C ASP A 94 12.25 -19.22 -4.61
N VAL A 95 11.97 -17.94 -4.40
CA VAL A 95 12.42 -17.19 -3.21
C VAL A 95 11.30 -16.51 -2.43
N LEU A 96 10.08 -16.48 -2.96
CA LEU A 96 8.95 -15.80 -2.33
C LEU A 96 8.31 -16.68 -1.25
N TYR A 97 8.46 -16.29 0.01
CA TYR A 97 7.81 -16.98 1.13
C TYR A 97 6.47 -16.33 1.45
N GLY A 98 5.46 -17.15 1.70
CA GLY A 98 4.15 -16.71 2.15
C GLY A 98 3.09 -17.77 1.97
N ARG A 99 1.82 -17.34 1.98
CA ARG A 99 0.67 -18.20 1.75
C ARG A 99 0.30 -18.17 0.27
N PHE A 100 0.11 -19.35 -0.30
CA PHE A 100 -0.33 -19.52 -1.68
C PHE A 100 -1.67 -20.25 -1.70
N GLN A 101 -2.65 -19.68 -2.38
CA GLN A 101 -3.99 -20.26 -2.50
C GLN A 101 -4.15 -20.95 -3.85
N CYS A 102 -4.58 -22.21 -3.83
CA CYS A 102 -4.87 -22.97 -5.04
C CYS A 102 -6.11 -22.39 -5.75
N MET A 103 -5.96 -22.00 -7.00
CA MET A 103 -7.05 -21.46 -7.80
C MET A 103 -8.10 -22.51 -8.22
N HIS A 104 -7.78 -23.82 -8.06
CA HIS A 104 -8.70 -24.90 -8.39
C HIS A 104 -9.58 -25.32 -7.20
N CYS A 105 -8.99 -25.63 -6.06
CA CYS A 105 -9.71 -26.15 -4.90
C CYS A 105 -9.85 -25.18 -3.73
N GLY A 106 -9.25 -23.98 -3.80
CA GLY A 106 -9.29 -22.97 -2.75
C GLY A 106 -8.42 -23.26 -1.52
N ASP A 107 -7.75 -24.41 -1.47
CA ASP A 107 -6.85 -24.78 -0.37
C ASP A 107 -5.60 -23.90 -0.36
N SER A 108 -4.96 -23.76 0.79
CA SER A 108 -3.78 -22.89 0.94
C SER A 108 -2.60 -23.64 1.51
N VAL A 109 -1.42 -23.36 0.98
CA VAL A 109 -0.13 -23.84 1.50
C VAL A 109 0.75 -22.64 1.87
N THR A 110 1.50 -22.75 2.96
CA THR A 110 2.49 -21.76 3.37
C THR A 110 3.88 -22.31 3.16
N GLY A 111 4.71 -21.58 2.45
CA GLY A 111 6.08 -22.02 2.14
C GLY A 111 6.79 -21.07 1.18
N VAL A 112 7.97 -21.49 0.72
CA VAL A 112 8.74 -20.74 -0.28
C VAL A 112 8.32 -21.24 -1.66
N SER A 113 7.64 -20.41 -2.42
CA SER A 113 7.27 -20.62 -3.84
C SER A 113 6.79 -22.05 -4.18
N PRO A 114 5.73 -22.56 -3.50
CA PRO A 114 5.24 -23.91 -3.74
C PRO A 114 4.81 -24.09 -5.20
N LYS A 115 5.19 -25.20 -5.82
CA LYS A 115 4.95 -25.47 -7.24
C LYS A 115 3.57 -26.05 -7.54
N SER A 116 2.93 -26.64 -6.56
CA SER A 116 1.61 -27.24 -6.71
C SER A 116 0.86 -27.28 -5.36
N CYS A 117 -0.44 -27.40 -5.47
CA CYS A 117 -1.31 -27.62 -4.32
C CYS A 117 -1.13 -29.04 -3.78
N GLU A 118 -0.84 -29.16 -2.48
CA GLU A 118 -0.67 -30.46 -1.80
C GLU A 118 -1.95 -31.30 -1.82
N LYS A 119 -3.11 -30.68 -1.89
CA LYS A 119 -4.42 -31.36 -1.83
C LYS A 119 -4.87 -31.90 -3.20
N CYS A 120 -4.70 -31.17 -4.28
CA CYS A 120 -5.26 -31.54 -5.58
C CYS A 120 -4.22 -31.62 -6.72
N GLY A 121 -2.97 -31.26 -6.46
CA GLY A 121 -1.88 -31.30 -7.45
C GLY A 121 -1.91 -30.19 -8.50
N ASP A 122 -2.90 -29.27 -8.47
CA ASP A 122 -2.97 -28.14 -9.42
C ASP A 122 -1.80 -27.18 -9.20
N THR A 123 -1.21 -26.69 -10.30
CA THR A 123 -0.04 -25.80 -10.27
C THR A 123 -0.41 -24.31 -10.25
N ARG A 124 -1.67 -23.96 -10.41
CA ARG A 124 -2.13 -22.57 -10.39
C ARG A 124 -2.28 -22.10 -8.96
N MET A 125 -1.23 -21.55 -8.43
CA MET A 125 -1.16 -21.01 -7.07
C MET A 125 -1.14 -19.49 -7.11
N GLU A 126 -2.03 -18.86 -6.37
CA GLU A 126 -2.08 -17.40 -6.21
C GLU A 126 -1.41 -17.00 -4.89
N TYR A 127 -0.38 -16.15 -4.98
CA TYR A 127 0.28 -15.60 -3.80
C TYR A 127 -0.67 -14.71 -3.00
N LYS A 128 -0.65 -14.87 -1.70
CA LYS A 128 -1.31 -13.99 -0.74
C LYS A 128 -0.26 -13.37 0.16
N GLU A 129 -0.24 -12.06 0.20
CA GLU A 129 0.69 -11.26 1.00
C GLU A 129 0.71 -11.72 2.47
N VAL A 130 1.88 -11.65 3.09
CA VAL A 130 2.02 -12.02 4.50
C VAL A 130 1.36 -10.97 5.36
N THR A 131 0.34 -11.39 6.10
CA THR A 131 -0.35 -10.53 7.05
C THR A 131 0.46 -10.42 8.34
N LEU A 132 0.76 -9.20 8.76
CA LEU A 132 1.46 -8.86 9.99
C LEU A 132 0.49 -8.21 10.97
N ILE A 133 0.37 -8.75 12.18
CA ILE A 133 -0.66 -8.35 13.15
C ILE A 133 -0.03 -8.11 14.51
N ASP A 134 -0.51 -7.07 15.20
CA ASP A 134 -0.39 -6.91 16.65
C ASP A 134 -1.81 -6.81 17.22
N GLU A 135 -2.25 -7.90 17.87
CA GLU A 135 -3.61 -7.98 18.41
C GLU A 135 -3.82 -7.02 19.58
N GLU A 136 -2.79 -6.79 20.42
CA GLU A 136 -2.89 -5.91 21.58
C GLU A 136 -3.11 -4.47 21.15
N LEU A 137 -2.37 -4.01 20.16
CA LEU A 137 -2.46 -2.67 19.60
C LEU A 137 -3.47 -2.57 18.44
N ARG A 138 -4.11 -3.69 18.06
CA ARG A 138 -5.02 -3.78 16.93
C ARG A 138 -4.44 -3.20 15.64
N ILE A 139 -3.18 -3.54 15.36
CA ILE A 139 -2.52 -3.15 14.12
C ILE A 139 -2.55 -4.33 13.16
N ALA A 140 -2.89 -4.09 11.90
CA ALA A 140 -2.78 -5.09 10.85
C ALA A 140 -2.28 -4.45 9.54
N GLY A 141 -1.37 -5.15 8.89
CA GLY A 141 -0.82 -4.75 7.60
C GLY A 141 -0.37 -5.97 6.80
N HIS A 142 0.00 -5.73 5.54
CA HIS A 142 0.50 -6.75 4.64
C HIS A 142 1.81 -6.26 4.07
N THR A 143 2.86 -7.10 4.15
CA THR A 143 4.09 -6.85 3.40
C THR A 143 3.94 -7.43 2.00
N ASP A 144 4.46 -6.73 1.00
CA ASP A 144 4.34 -7.16 -0.40
C ASP A 144 5.07 -8.49 -0.68
N GLY A 145 6.07 -8.82 0.14
CA GLY A 145 6.76 -10.10 0.07
C GLY A 145 7.68 -10.35 1.25
N TRP A 146 8.08 -11.60 1.40
CA TRP A 146 9.17 -12.05 2.25
C TRP A 146 10.08 -12.93 1.41
N ILE A 147 11.31 -12.49 1.19
CA ILE A 147 12.30 -13.20 0.37
C ILE A 147 13.16 -14.09 1.26
N LYS A 148 13.30 -15.34 0.85
CA LYS A 148 14.15 -16.34 1.49
C LYS A 148 15.09 -17.00 0.47
N GLY A 149 16.31 -17.33 0.91
CA GLY A 149 17.25 -18.10 0.09
C GLY A 149 18.15 -17.28 -0.83
N ILE A 150 18.06 -15.95 -0.83
CA ILE A 150 18.99 -15.06 -1.52
C ILE A 150 19.55 -14.06 -0.50
N GLY A 151 20.84 -14.16 -0.19
CA GLY A 151 21.48 -13.32 0.83
C GLY A 151 20.83 -13.50 2.19
N ASN A 152 20.59 -12.39 2.90
CA ASN A 152 19.81 -12.40 4.12
C ASN A 152 18.30 -12.43 3.80
N ASP A 153 17.53 -13.13 4.61
CA ASP A 153 16.08 -13.05 4.54
C ASP A 153 15.62 -11.61 4.74
N CYS A 154 14.71 -11.12 3.90
CA CYS A 154 14.22 -9.74 3.98
C CYS A 154 12.73 -9.63 3.67
N LEU A 155 12.07 -8.63 4.26
CA LEU A 155 10.76 -8.20 3.78
C LEU A 155 10.93 -7.38 2.50
N ILE A 156 9.88 -7.34 1.69
CA ILE A 156 9.82 -6.51 0.47
C ILE A 156 8.67 -5.51 0.58
N GLU A 157 8.94 -4.29 0.16
CA GLU A 157 7.94 -3.24 -0.02
C GLU A 157 8.08 -2.65 -1.43
N ILE A 158 7.11 -2.91 -2.28
CA ILE A 158 7.09 -2.46 -3.67
C ILE A 158 6.36 -1.13 -3.75
N LYS A 159 6.95 -0.14 -4.41
CA LYS A 159 6.36 1.18 -4.59
C LYS A 159 6.36 1.58 -6.06
N SER A 160 5.18 1.73 -6.62
CA SER A 160 5.01 2.33 -7.95
C SER A 160 5.09 3.86 -7.85
N ILE A 161 6.14 4.44 -8.41
CA ILE A 161 6.43 5.86 -8.33
C ILE A 161 5.89 6.58 -9.56
N GLY A 162 5.08 7.59 -9.33
CA GLY A 162 4.56 8.47 -10.38
C GLY A 162 4.69 9.94 -9.99
N THR A 163 4.28 10.84 -10.87
CA THR A 163 4.29 12.30 -10.60
C THR A 163 3.51 12.65 -9.33
N GLY A 164 2.41 11.93 -9.07
CA GLY A 164 1.63 12.11 -7.84
C GLY A 164 2.43 11.77 -6.59
N THR A 165 3.21 10.69 -6.61
CA THR A 165 4.06 10.30 -5.49
C THR A 165 5.05 11.40 -5.13
N PHE A 166 5.75 11.97 -6.13
CA PHE A 166 6.68 13.08 -5.88
C PHE A 166 6.00 14.29 -5.26
N ARG A 167 4.81 14.66 -5.76
CA ARG A 167 4.07 15.83 -5.24
C ARG A 167 3.71 15.68 -3.75
N PHE A 168 3.48 14.47 -3.27
CA PHE A 168 3.07 14.21 -1.89
C PHE A 168 4.25 13.85 -0.98
N GLU A 169 5.17 13.00 -1.45
CA GLU A 169 6.24 12.44 -0.62
C GLU A 169 7.56 13.25 -0.72
N ALA A 170 7.82 13.91 -1.84
CA ALA A 170 9.07 14.60 -2.10
C ALA A 170 8.89 15.77 -3.07
N PRO A 171 8.05 16.79 -2.77
CA PRO A 171 7.81 17.92 -3.65
C PRO A 171 9.10 18.69 -3.99
N ASP A 172 9.98 18.87 -3.00
CA ASP A 172 11.26 19.57 -3.21
C ASP A 172 12.13 18.85 -4.24
N LEU A 173 12.18 17.51 -4.22
CA LEU A 173 12.95 16.75 -5.18
C LEU A 173 12.44 16.93 -6.62
N LEU A 174 11.14 17.10 -6.79
CA LEU A 174 10.56 17.38 -8.09
C LEU A 174 10.88 18.82 -8.56
N LEU A 175 10.83 19.78 -7.65
CA LEU A 175 11.17 21.20 -7.92
C LEU A 175 12.65 21.35 -8.26
N ASP A 176 13.55 20.75 -7.51
CA ASP A 176 15.01 20.77 -7.72
C ASP A 176 15.43 20.17 -9.06
N ASN A 177 14.54 19.41 -9.69
CA ASN A 177 14.74 18.79 -10.99
C ASN A 177 13.84 19.39 -12.09
N ASP A 178 13.43 20.65 -11.97
CA ASP A 178 12.62 21.40 -12.96
C ASP A 178 11.27 20.72 -13.31
N GLY A 179 10.73 19.93 -12.43
CA GLY A 179 9.51 19.12 -12.67
C GLY A 179 9.74 17.86 -13.52
N ASP A 180 10.98 17.57 -13.89
CA ASP A 180 11.36 16.37 -14.66
C ASP A 180 11.34 15.14 -13.76
N VAL A 181 10.35 14.28 -13.96
CA VAL A 181 10.11 13.06 -13.18
C VAL A 181 11.26 12.06 -13.29
N PHE A 182 11.91 11.98 -14.46
CA PHE A 182 13.04 11.06 -14.69
C PHE A 182 14.27 11.50 -13.91
N LYS A 183 14.60 12.80 -13.96
CA LYS A 183 15.70 13.36 -13.16
C LYS A 183 15.41 13.25 -11.68
N ALA A 184 14.18 13.57 -11.24
CA ALA A 184 13.76 13.44 -9.86
C ALA A 184 13.88 11.99 -9.37
N PHE A 185 13.44 11.00 -10.17
CA PHE A 185 13.58 9.59 -9.84
C PHE A 185 15.05 9.17 -9.70
N ASN A 186 15.90 9.58 -10.65
CA ASN A 186 17.33 9.31 -10.60
C ASN A 186 18.02 9.93 -9.37
N SER A 187 17.49 11.03 -8.86
CA SER A 187 18.02 11.75 -7.69
C SER A 187 17.61 11.13 -6.35
N ILE A 188 16.69 10.16 -6.30
CA ILE A 188 16.31 9.47 -5.06
C ILE A 188 17.51 8.70 -4.52
N LYS A 189 17.93 8.99 -3.29
CA LYS A 189 19.07 8.35 -2.60
C LYS A 189 18.65 7.40 -1.47
N ARG A 190 17.41 7.46 -1.02
CA ARG A 190 16.84 6.68 0.09
C ARG A 190 15.33 6.56 -0.07
N PRO A 191 14.68 5.61 0.60
CA PRO A 191 13.22 5.55 0.61
C PRO A 191 12.60 6.86 1.11
N PHE A 192 11.45 7.23 0.58
CA PHE A 192 10.69 8.35 1.11
C PHE A 192 10.33 8.11 2.57
N ARG A 193 10.20 9.19 3.34
CA ARG A 193 9.99 9.11 4.79
C ARG A 193 8.77 8.26 5.16
N GLY A 194 7.65 8.44 4.48
CA GLY A 194 6.44 7.66 4.73
C GLY A 194 6.67 6.17 4.49
N HIS A 195 7.30 5.81 3.38
CA HIS A 195 7.62 4.41 3.07
C HIS A 195 8.58 3.80 4.09
N LEU A 196 9.63 4.55 4.46
CA LEU A 196 10.60 4.11 5.49
C LEU A 196 9.90 3.77 6.81
N LEU A 197 9.05 4.66 7.32
CA LEU A 197 8.31 4.45 8.57
C LEU A 197 7.36 3.24 8.47
N GLN A 198 6.70 3.05 7.34
CA GLN A 198 5.84 1.88 7.09
C GLN A 198 6.65 0.58 7.13
N GLY A 199 7.79 0.55 6.45
CA GLY A 199 8.69 -0.62 6.45
C GLY A 199 9.24 -0.95 7.83
N GLN A 200 9.61 0.05 8.62
CA GLN A 200 10.04 -0.16 10.00
C GLN A 200 8.94 -0.76 10.87
N MET A 201 7.68 -0.33 10.68
CA MET A 201 6.55 -0.97 11.37
C MET A 201 6.38 -2.44 10.95
N TYR A 202 6.56 -2.76 9.68
CA TYR A 202 6.49 -4.15 9.22
C TYR A 202 7.59 -5.03 9.83
N LEU A 203 8.82 -4.52 9.94
CA LEU A 203 9.91 -5.25 10.61
C LEU A 203 9.60 -5.51 12.08
N GLU A 204 9.08 -4.53 12.81
CA GLU A 204 8.68 -4.71 14.20
C GLU A 204 7.51 -5.69 14.35
N LEU A 205 6.46 -5.57 13.51
CA LEU A 205 5.34 -6.51 13.52
C LEU A 205 5.81 -7.94 13.21
N ALA A 206 6.70 -8.11 12.23
CA ALA A 206 7.29 -9.40 11.91
C ALA A 206 8.09 -9.96 13.10
N LYS A 207 8.90 -9.12 13.77
CA LYS A 207 9.66 -9.52 14.97
C LYS A 207 8.75 -9.97 16.10
N ARG A 208 7.63 -9.28 16.33
CA ARG A 208 6.64 -9.69 17.35
C ARG A 208 5.96 -11.01 17.02
N MET A 209 5.66 -11.25 15.73
CA MET A 209 4.96 -12.46 15.30
C MET A 209 5.86 -13.69 15.19
N PHE A 210 7.08 -13.52 14.67
CA PHE A 210 7.95 -14.63 14.27
C PHE A 210 9.23 -14.73 15.12
N GLY A 211 9.42 -13.81 16.06
CA GLY A 211 10.57 -13.83 16.96
C GLY A 211 11.90 -13.79 16.21
N ASP A 212 12.76 -14.76 16.45
CA ASP A 212 14.10 -14.81 15.84
C ASP A 212 14.11 -15.27 14.37
N GLU A 213 12.99 -15.81 13.89
CA GLU A 213 12.83 -16.16 12.47
C GLU A 213 12.47 -14.93 11.60
N ALA A 214 12.08 -13.81 12.21
CA ALA A 214 11.73 -12.60 11.50
C ALA A 214 12.97 -12.00 10.82
N PRO A 215 12.85 -11.49 9.59
CA PRO A 215 13.94 -10.75 8.96
C PRO A 215 14.18 -9.43 9.69
N ASN A 216 15.43 -9.00 9.74
CA ASN A 216 15.84 -7.74 10.38
C ASN A 216 16.08 -6.61 9.37
N GLU A 217 15.77 -6.86 8.10
CA GLU A 217 15.89 -5.88 7.03
C GLU A 217 14.72 -5.95 6.06
N ILE A 218 14.45 -4.82 5.42
CA ILE A 218 13.44 -4.66 4.39
C ILE A 218 14.06 -4.04 3.15
N VAL A 219 13.68 -4.55 1.99
CA VAL A 219 14.08 -4.01 0.69
C VAL A 219 12.91 -3.25 0.08
N PHE A 220 13.13 -1.98 -0.21
CA PHE A 220 12.18 -1.14 -0.94
C PHE A 220 12.51 -1.23 -2.43
N LEU A 221 11.55 -1.70 -3.21
CA LEU A 221 11.63 -1.72 -4.67
C LEU A 221 10.77 -0.59 -5.24
N TYR A 222 11.44 0.43 -5.77
CA TYR A 222 10.77 1.54 -6.44
C TYR A 222 10.77 1.31 -7.94
N GLU A 223 9.61 1.38 -8.57
CA GLU A 223 9.46 1.35 -10.01
C GLU A 223 8.81 2.63 -10.51
N LEU A 224 9.46 3.32 -11.43
CA LEU A 224 8.92 4.51 -12.07
C LEU A 224 7.89 4.09 -13.13
N LYS A 225 6.63 4.51 -12.97
CA LYS A 225 5.53 4.16 -13.89
C LYS A 225 5.77 4.60 -15.33
N ALA A 226 6.55 5.68 -15.53
CA ALA A 226 6.72 6.31 -16.83
C ALA A 226 7.59 5.50 -17.80
N ASP A 227 8.59 4.76 -17.31
CA ASP A 227 9.56 4.03 -18.15
C ASP A 227 10.01 2.70 -17.55
N GLN A 228 9.42 2.29 -16.42
CA GLN A 228 9.71 1.05 -15.68
C GLN A 228 11.16 0.99 -15.16
N SER A 229 11.87 2.11 -15.09
CA SER A 229 13.15 2.16 -14.37
C SER A 229 12.93 1.88 -12.88
N TYR A 230 13.92 1.29 -12.23
CA TYR A 230 13.77 0.81 -10.85
C TYR A 230 14.95 1.25 -9.98
N LYS A 231 14.69 1.26 -8.67
CA LYS A 231 15.67 1.45 -7.60
C LYS A 231 15.40 0.49 -6.47
N GLU A 232 16.45 0.11 -5.81
CA GLU A 232 16.42 -0.75 -4.63
C GLU A 232 17.10 -0.06 -3.46
N PHE A 233 16.51 -0.19 -2.25
CA PHE A 233 17.08 0.32 -1.02
C PHE A 233 16.89 -0.71 0.09
N THR A 234 17.99 -1.24 0.60
CA THR A 234 17.96 -2.12 1.77
C THR A 234 18.05 -1.29 3.05
N VAL A 235 17.15 -1.52 3.99
CA VAL A 235 17.06 -0.82 5.25
C VAL A 235 16.97 -1.84 6.39
N LYS A 236 17.82 -1.68 7.41
CA LYS A 236 17.76 -2.50 8.62
C LYS A 236 16.74 -1.97 9.61
N ALA A 237 16.27 -2.84 10.48
CA ALA A 237 15.37 -2.49 11.57
C ALA A 237 15.99 -1.42 12.48
N ASP A 238 15.18 -0.42 12.80
CA ASP A 238 15.48 0.64 13.78
C ASP A 238 14.29 0.76 14.73
N TYR A 239 14.41 0.06 15.86
CA TYR A 239 13.31 -0.06 16.81
C TYR A 239 13.02 1.25 17.56
N GLU A 240 13.98 2.18 17.67
CA GLU A 240 13.73 3.48 18.31
C GLU A 240 12.77 4.36 17.51
N ILE A 241 12.82 4.27 16.18
CA ILE A 241 11.87 4.96 15.30
C ILE A 241 10.45 4.43 15.51
N VAL A 242 10.33 3.12 15.72
CA VAL A 242 9.05 2.42 15.80
C VAL A 242 8.30 2.74 17.08
N ASP A 243 8.97 2.85 18.20
CA ASP A 243 8.35 3.11 19.52
C ASP A 243 7.42 4.33 19.50
N ARG A 244 7.85 5.40 18.83
CA ARG A 244 7.04 6.62 18.69
C ARG A 244 5.75 6.39 17.88
N ILE A 245 5.80 5.49 16.92
CA ILE A 245 4.65 5.16 16.06
C ILE A 245 3.70 4.25 16.82
N PHE A 246 4.22 3.24 17.50
CA PHE A 246 3.44 2.33 18.32
C PHE A 246 2.77 3.04 19.49
N PHE A 247 3.40 4.09 20.05
CA PHE A 247 2.77 4.95 21.04
C PHE A 247 1.47 5.58 20.52
N LYS A 248 1.41 6.00 19.25
CA LYS A 248 0.16 6.53 18.66
C LYS A 248 -0.95 5.47 18.64
N ALA A 249 -0.63 4.25 18.22
CA ALA A 249 -1.57 3.14 18.22
C ALA A 249 -2.07 2.83 19.64
N LYS A 250 -1.14 2.78 20.60
CA LYS A 250 -1.46 2.56 22.02
C LYS A 250 -2.44 3.59 22.57
N LYS A 251 -2.29 4.87 22.22
CA LYS A 251 -3.23 5.92 22.64
C LYS A 251 -4.66 5.64 22.18
N VAL A 252 -4.83 5.16 20.96
CA VAL A 252 -6.17 4.82 20.43
C VAL A 252 -6.72 3.57 21.10
N THR A 253 -5.90 2.51 21.25
CA THR A 253 -6.36 1.25 21.85
C THR A 253 -6.63 1.37 23.34
N ASP A 254 -5.84 2.15 24.09
CA ASP A 254 -6.11 2.44 25.49
C ASP A 254 -7.44 3.22 25.65
N ALA A 255 -7.70 4.18 24.78
CA ALA A 255 -8.98 4.91 24.76
C ALA A 255 -10.18 3.96 24.49
N ILE A 256 -10.02 3.01 23.56
CA ILE A 256 -11.04 2.00 23.25
C ILE A 256 -11.27 1.09 24.47
N LYS A 257 -10.21 0.61 25.13
CA LYS A 257 -10.31 -0.21 26.35
C LYS A 257 -11.02 0.53 27.49
N ALA A 258 -10.77 1.84 27.60
CA ALA A 258 -11.42 2.70 28.59
C ALA A 258 -12.86 3.08 28.24
N GLY A 259 -13.30 2.88 26.99
CA GLY A 259 -14.61 3.35 26.51
C GLY A 259 -14.73 4.87 26.43
N ILE A 260 -13.60 5.61 26.39
CA ILE A 260 -13.57 7.07 26.42
C ILE A 260 -12.94 7.58 25.12
N MET A 261 -13.72 8.32 24.32
CA MET A 261 -13.23 8.95 23.10
C MET A 261 -12.12 9.97 23.43
N PRO A 262 -10.93 9.83 22.83
CA PRO A 262 -9.84 10.78 23.08
C PRO A 262 -10.14 12.14 22.42
N GLU A 263 -9.53 13.18 22.94
CA GLU A 263 -9.53 14.48 22.26
C GLU A 263 -8.68 14.42 20.97
N CYS A 264 -8.91 15.40 20.08
CA CYS A 264 -8.10 15.53 18.88
C CYS A 264 -6.66 15.92 19.27
N ASN A 265 -5.70 15.17 18.77
CA ASN A 265 -4.26 15.38 19.01
C ASN A 265 -3.61 16.34 18.00
N LEU A 266 -4.39 16.87 17.05
CA LEU A 266 -3.90 17.75 15.99
C LEU A 266 -4.33 19.20 16.32
N ASN A 267 -3.33 20.05 16.53
CA ASN A 267 -3.52 21.48 16.73
C ASN A 267 -3.55 22.18 15.36
N ALA A 268 -4.65 22.03 14.63
CA ALA A 268 -4.84 22.74 13.37
C ALA A 268 -5.67 24.01 13.63
N GLU A 269 -5.18 25.16 13.20
CA GLU A 269 -5.90 26.45 13.33
C GLU A 269 -7.30 26.39 12.69
N ASP A 270 -7.41 25.67 11.55
CA ASP A 270 -8.68 25.47 10.82
C ASP A 270 -9.44 24.20 11.26
N GLY A 271 -9.06 23.58 12.38
CA GLY A 271 -9.63 22.32 12.84
C GLY A 271 -9.03 21.09 12.12
N CYS A 272 -9.23 19.94 12.73
CA CYS A 272 -8.75 18.65 12.17
C CYS A 272 -9.71 18.17 11.08
N LYS A 273 -9.22 18.04 9.83
CA LYS A 273 -10.00 17.52 8.69
C LYS A 273 -10.66 16.17 8.99
N SER A 274 -9.95 15.29 9.70
CA SER A 274 -10.49 13.97 10.08
C SER A 274 -11.61 14.09 11.12
N CYS A 275 -11.51 15.01 12.09
CA CYS A 275 -12.58 15.24 13.08
C CYS A 275 -13.86 15.77 12.43
N ASN A 276 -13.76 16.54 11.35
CA ASN A 276 -14.92 17.07 10.62
C ASN A 276 -15.71 15.97 9.88
N LEU A 277 -15.17 14.75 9.80
CA LEU A 277 -15.86 13.58 9.24
C LEU A 277 -16.70 12.84 10.30
N ILE A 278 -16.52 13.15 11.58
CA ILE A 278 -17.33 12.60 12.68
C ILE A 278 -18.66 13.37 12.68
N PRO A 279 -19.83 12.68 12.71
CA PRO A 279 -21.15 13.32 12.74
C PRO A 279 -21.37 14.24 13.94
#